data_6f340cc960b768435a5fdc2506f89c50
#
_entry.id   6f340cc960b768435a5fdc2506f89c50
#
_cell.length_a   1.000
_cell.length_b   1.000
_cell.length_c   1.000
_cell.angle_alpha   90.00
_cell.angle_beta   90.00
_cell.angle_gamma   90.00
#
_symmetry.space_group_name_H-M   'P 1'
#
loop_
_entity.id
_entity.type
_entity.pdbx_description
1 polymer ?
#
loop_
_entity_poly.entity_id
_entity_poly.type
_entity_poly.pdbx_seq_one_letter_code
_entity_poly.pdbx_strand_id
1 'polypeptide(L)'
;MNAIFLVLVPKKGGAKDLKDFRSISLVGSLYKLLAKMLANRIKIVMGKVITESSNAFVDGRHILDAVLIANKVVDSRLKINERSVLCKSDIEKAYDHVNWKFLMAVLRKMGFGEKWIK
;
A
#
# COMPACT_ATOMS: atom_id res chain seq x y z
N MET A 1 -11.65 10.77 25.98
CA MET A 1 -11.86 9.36 25.54
C MET A 1 -11.89 9.33 24.02
N ASN A 2 -10.97 8.62 23.36
CA ASN A 2 -11.04 8.40 21.91
C ASN A 2 -11.91 7.17 21.67
N ALA A 3 -13.18 7.38 21.32
CA ALA A 3 -14.05 6.29 20.91
C ALA A 3 -13.66 5.86 19.49
N ILE A 4 -13.41 4.56 19.30
CA ILE A 4 -13.21 3.94 18.00
C ILE A 4 -14.48 3.16 17.69
N PHE A 5 -15.17 3.54 16.62
CA PHE A 5 -16.32 2.79 16.12
C PHE A 5 -15.87 1.87 14.99
N LEU A 6 -16.25 0.62 15.07
CA LEU A 6 -15.99 -0.37 14.03
C LEU A 6 -17.27 -0.63 13.24
N VAL A 7 -17.21 -0.45 11.92
CA VAL A 7 -18.32 -0.74 11.01
C VAL A 7 -17.91 -1.87 10.08
N LEU A 8 -18.78 -2.85 9.90
CA LEU A 8 -18.57 -3.96 8.98
C LEU A 8 -19.33 -3.67 7.68
N VAL A 9 -18.62 -3.59 6.57
CA VAL A 9 -19.18 -3.37 5.23
C VAL A 9 -19.08 -4.68 4.43
N PRO A 10 -20.18 -5.21 3.88
CA PRO A 10 -20.13 -6.42 3.08
C PRO A 10 -19.31 -6.22 1.80
N LYS A 11 -18.48 -7.18 1.45
CA LYS A 11 -17.69 -7.20 0.21
C LYS A 11 -18.54 -7.61 -1.00
N LYS A 12 -19.63 -8.33 -0.75
CA LYS A 12 -20.54 -8.90 -1.76
C LYS A 12 -21.96 -9.00 -1.20
N GLY A 13 -22.95 -9.12 -2.07
CA GLY A 13 -24.31 -9.43 -1.67
C GLY A 13 -24.40 -10.82 -0.99
N GLY A 14 -25.24 -10.93 0.05
CA GLY A 14 -25.42 -12.19 0.78
C GLY A 14 -24.27 -12.59 1.70
N ALA A 15 -23.42 -11.64 2.12
CA ALA A 15 -22.34 -11.89 3.08
C ALA A 15 -22.88 -12.49 4.39
N LYS A 16 -22.35 -13.65 4.80
CA LYS A 16 -22.74 -14.36 6.05
C LYS A 16 -21.57 -14.52 7.01
N ASP A 17 -20.36 -14.75 6.51
CA ASP A 17 -19.17 -14.97 7.32
C ASP A 17 -18.39 -13.67 7.52
N LEU A 18 -17.69 -13.53 8.66
CA LEU A 18 -16.85 -12.36 8.95
C LEU A 18 -15.82 -12.06 7.86
N LYS A 19 -15.29 -13.06 7.18
CA LYS A 19 -14.38 -12.91 6.03
C LYS A 19 -15.01 -12.18 4.83
N ASP A 20 -16.34 -12.21 4.72
CA ASP A 20 -17.10 -11.55 3.67
C ASP A 20 -17.33 -10.05 3.95
N PHE A 21 -16.89 -9.56 5.10
CA PHE A 21 -16.99 -8.17 5.47
C PHE A 21 -15.61 -7.49 5.48
N ARG A 22 -15.61 -6.18 5.24
CA ARG A 22 -14.48 -5.29 5.52
C ARG A 22 -14.76 -4.52 6.80
N SER A 23 -13.86 -4.59 7.75
CA SER A 23 -13.93 -3.73 8.92
C SER A 23 -13.43 -2.33 8.56
N ILE A 24 -14.25 -1.31 8.82
CA ILE A 24 -13.87 0.09 8.71
C ILE A 24 -13.89 0.68 10.10
N SER A 25 -12.74 1.16 10.56
CA SER A 25 -12.65 1.84 11.85
C SER A 25 -12.83 3.35 11.68
N LEU A 26 -13.82 3.90 12.37
CA LEU A 26 -14.04 5.34 12.47
C LEU A 26 -13.23 5.84 13.66
N VAL A 27 -12.06 6.36 13.37
CA VAL A 27 -11.12 6.88 14.39
C VAL A 27 -11.40 8.35 14.66
N GLY A 28 -11.20 8.78 15.90
CA GLY A 28 -11.41 10.17 16.33
C GLY A 28 -10.62 11.19 15.50
N SER A 29 -11.12 12.41 15.44
CA SER A 29 -10.59 13.51 14.61
C SER A 29 -9.12 13.84 14.91
N LEU A 30 -8.69 13.77 16.16
CA LEU A 30 -7.31 14.04 16.56
C LEU A 30 -6.32 13.04 15.95
N TYR A 31 -6.65 11.74 15.99
CA TYR A 31 -5.81 10.72 15.36
C TYR A 31 -5.70 10.92 13.84
N LYS A 32 -6.82 11.23 13.18
CA LYS A 32 -6.83 11.53 11.74
C LYS A 32 -5.96 12.73 11.40
N LEU A 33 -5.99 13.77 12.22
CA LEU A 33 -5.16 14.96 12.04
C LEU A 33 -3.67 14.62 12.16
N LEU A 34 -3.27 13.91 13.21
CA LEU A 34 -1.89 13.48 13.42
C LEU A 34 -1.41 12.55 12.28
N ALA A 35 -2.22 11.56 11.90
CA ALA A 35 -1.90 10.65 10.81
C ALA A 35 -1.72 11.42 9.49
N LYS A 36 -2.58 12.39 9.19
CA LYS A 36 -2.47 13.23 8.00
C LYS A 36 -1.22 14.10 8.00
N MET A 37 -0.88 14.70 9.15
CA MET A 37 0.35 15.48 9.28
C MET A 37 1.59 14.62 9.02
N LEU A 38 1.67 13.43 9.62
CA LEU A 38 2.78 12.50 9.41
C LEU A 38 2.83 12.01 7.95
N ALA A 39 1.69 11.65 7.38
CA ALA A 39 1.61 11.25 5.97
C ALA A 39 2.09 12.34 5.02
N ASN A 40 1.69 13.60 5.23
CA ASN A 40 2.16 14.73 4.42
C ASN A 40 3.68 14.93 4.51
N ARG A 41 4.28 14.72 5.68
CA ARG A 41 5.73 14.81 5.86
C ARG A 41 6.47 13.66 5.17
N ILE A 42 5.94 12.44 5.24
CA ILE A 42 6.51 11.27 4.56
C ILE A 42 6.41 11.43 3.05
N LYS A 43 5.31 11.95 2.51
CA LYS A 43 5.12 12.17 1.07
C LYS A 43 6.28 12.93 0.44
N ILE A 44 6.83 13.94 1.12
CA ILE A 44 7.93 14.76 0.60
C ILE A 44 9.18 13.93 0.28
N VAL A 45 9.42 12.86 1.04
CA VAL A 45 10.61 12.01 0.91
C VAL A 45 10.34 10.71 0.15
N MET A 46 9.07 10.32 -0.03
CA MET A 46 8.69 9.06 -0.68
C MET A 46 9.27 8.92 -2.08
N GLY A 47 9.25 9.98 -2.88
CA GLY A 47 9.82 9.96 -4.24
C GLY A 47 11.32 9.68 -4.29
N LYS A 48 12.05 9.93 -3.18
CA LYS A 48 13.50 9.71 -3.09
C LYS A 48 13.86 8.33 -2.56
N VAL A 49 13.01 7.74 -1.73
CA VAL A 49 13.30 6.47 -1.04
C VAL A 49 12.63 5.27 -1.69
N ILE A 50 11.58 5.49 -2.49
CA ILE A 50 10.84 4.44 -3.19
C ILE A 50 11.37 4.33 -4.62
N THR A 51 11.62 3.10 -5.07
CA THR A 51 12.09 2.82 -6.44
C THR A 51 11.13 3.36 -7.49
N GLU A 52 11.65 3.72 -8.66
CA GLU A 52 10.85 4.25 -9.77
C GLU A 52 9.80 3.27 -10.28
N SER A 53 10.05 1.97 -10.15
CA SER A 53 9.12 0.91 -10.53
C SER A 53 7.89 0.78 -9.64
N SER A 54 7.89 1.42 -8.45
CA SER A 54 6.75 1.39 -7.51
C SER A 54 5.86 2.61 -7.71
N ASN A 55 4.67 2.42 -8.28
CA ASN A 55 3.76 3.51 -8.65
C ASN A 55 2.65 3.75 -7.61
N ALA A 56 2.32 2.76 -6.78
CA ALA A 56 1.24 2.88 -5.81
C ALA A 56 1.61 3.85 -4.67
N PHE A 57 0.68 4.75 -4.34
CA PHE A 57 0.76 5.68 -3.19
C PHE A 57 1.91 6.70 -3.20
N VAL A 58 2.65 6.82 -4.30
CA VAL A 58 3.69 7.83 -4.47
C VAL A 58 3.11 9.01 -5.26
N ASP A 59 3.31 10.22 -4.74
CA ASP A 59 2.77 11.44 -5.37
C ASP A 59 3.38 11.67 -6.76
N GLY A 60 2.54 12.06 -7.72
CA GLY A 60 2.95 12.25 -9.12
C GLY A 60 3.13 10.96 -9.93
N ARG A 61 2.91 9.77 -9.35
CA ARG A 61 2.94 8.50 -10.08
C ARG A 61 1.54 7.93 -10.25
N HIS A 62 1.24 7.39 -11.42
CA HIS A 62 -0.07 6.82 -11.71
C HIS A 62 -0.02 5.29 -11.72
N ILE A 63 -1.03 4.67 -11.12
CA ILE A 63 -1.17 3.19 -11.14
C ILE A 63 -1.30 2.68 -12.58
N LEU A 64 -1.87 3.49 -13.46
CA LEU A 64 -2.00 3.18 -14.88
C LEU A 64 -0.65 3.00 -15.58
N ASP A 65 0.41 3.66 -15.13
CA ASP A 65 1.75 3.52 -15.71
C ASP A 65 2.26 2.08 -15.56
N ALA A 66 2.02 1.46 -14.41
CA ALA A 66 2.36 0.07 -14.16
C ALA A 66 1.59 -0.89 -15.09
N VAL A 67 0.31 -0.61 -15.35
CA VAL A 67 -0.52 -1.39 -16.27
C VAL A 67 -0.02 -1.26 -17.71
N LEU A 68 0.33 -0.05 -18.13
CA LEU A 68 0.87 0.20 -19.48
C LEU A 68 2.22 -0.50 -19.69
N ILE A 69 3.10 -0.50 -18.68
CA ILE A 69 4.37 -1.22 -18.72
C ILE A 69 4.10 -2.74 -18.88
N ALA A 70 3.19 -3.28 -18.06
CA ALA A 70 2.83 -4.70 -18.13
C ALA A 70 2.29 -5.08 -19.52
N ASN A 71 1.40 -4.27 -20.10
CA ASN A 71 0.86 -4.47 -21.43
C ASN A 71 1.96 -4.45 -22.50
N LYS A 72 2.88 -3.47 -22.44
CA LYS A 72 4.03 -3.40 -23.37
C LYS A 72 4.91 -4.65 -23.31
N VAL A 73 5.15 -5.18 -22.10
CA VAL A 73 5.93 -6.40 -21.91
C VAL A 73 5.21 -7.60 -22.54
N VAL A 74 3.90 -7.74 -22.31
CA VAL A 74 3.09 -8.80 -22.92
C VAL A 74 3.11 -8.70 -24.45
N ASP A 75 2.86 -7.51 -25.01
CA ASP A 75 2.87 -7.28 -26.46
C ASP A 75 4.23 -7.61 -27.08
N SER A 76 5.31 -7.23 -26.41
CA SER A 76 6.67 -7.55 -26.87
C SER A 76 6.92 -9.05 -26.92
N ARG A 77 6.49 -9.80 -25.91
CA ARG A 77 6.63 -11.26 -25.86
C ARG A 77 5.79 -11.96 -26.92
N LEU A 78 4.57 -11.48 -27.15
CA LEU A 78 3.71 -12.02 -28.22
C LEU A 78 4.34 -11.81 -29.61
N LYS A 79 4.96 -10.66 -29.87
CA LYS A 79 5.63 -10.37 -31.15
C LYS A 79 6.83 -11.27 -31.41
N ILE A 80 7.59 -11.62 -30.36
CA ILE A 80 8.78 -12.49 -30.45
C ILE A 80 8.39 -13.96 -30.44
N ASN A 81 7.11 -14.28 -30.21
CA ASN A 81 6.59 -15.66 -30.08
C ASN A 81 7.31 -16.46 -28.96
N GLU A 82 7.80 -15.79 -27.92
CA GLU A 82 8.38 -16.44 -26.75
C GLU A 82 7.32 -16.78 -25.71
N ARG A 83 7.36 -18.02 -25.24
CA ARG A 83 6.50 -18.44 -24.12
C ARG A 83 6.96 -17.77 -22.82
N SER A 84 6.04 -17.09 -22.15
CA SER A 84 6.31 -16.45 -20.86
C SER A 84 5.11 -16.56 -19.94
N VAL A 85 5.36 -16.44 -18.65
CA VAL A 85 4.31 -16.46 -17.62
C VAL A 85 4.28 -15.09 -16.96
N LEU A 86 3.10 -14.46 -16.96
CA LEU A 86 2.85 -13.25 -16.19
C LEU A 86 2.13 -13.65 -14.89
N CYS A 87 2.75 -13.37 -13.75
CA CYS A 87 2.17 -13.63 -12.44
C CYS A 87 1.81 -12.33 -11.75
N LYS A 88 0.53 -12.16 -11.42
CA LYS A 88 0.06 -11.07 -10.55
C LYS A 88 -0.12 -11.63 -9.15
N SER A 89 0.65 -11.14 -8.19
CA SER A 89 0.47 -11.47 -6.77
C SER A 89 -0.22 -10.33 -6.03
N ASP A 90 -1.13 -10.68 -5.13
CA ASP A 90 -1.79 -9.75 -4.22
C ASP A 90 -1.58 -10.23 -2.78
N ILE A 91 -1.23 -9.32 -1.88
CA ILE A 91 -0.98 -9.65 -0.48
C ILE A 91 -2.27 -9.41 0.31
N GLU A 92 -2.94 -10.51 0.67
CA GLU A 92 -4.10 -10.40 1.55
C GLU A 92 -3.69 -9.86 2.92
N LYS A 93 -4.46 -8.91 3.45
CA LYS A 93 -4.22 -8.28 4.77
C LYS A 93 -2.77 -7.78 4.95
N ALA A 94 -2.25 -7.07 3.95
CA ALA A 94 -0.87 -6.63 3.91
C ALA A 94 -0.41 -5.93 5.20
N TYR A 95 -1.25 -5.12 5.84
CA TYR A 95 -0.92 -4.42 7.08
C TYR A 95 -0.79 -5.34 8.30
N ASP A 96 -1.57 -6.43 8.34
CA ASP A 96 -1.55 -7.40 9.45
C ASP A 96 -0.29 -8.27 9.39
N HIS A 97 0.30 -8.44 8.20
CA HIS A 97 1.50 -9.24 7.96
C HIS A 97 2.80 -8.45 7.99
N VAL A 98 2.78 -7.14 8.31
CA VAL A 98 3.99 -6.33 8.40
C VAL A 98 4.87 -6.78 9.55
N ASN A 99 6.10 -7.18 9.24
CA ASN A 99 7.14 -7.35 10.25
C ASN A 99 7.70 -5.98 10.66
N TRP A 100 7.22 -5.47 11.78
CA TRP A 100 7.59 -4.14 12.28
C TRP A 100 9.09 -3.99 12.55
N LYS A 101 9.75 -5.03 13.06
CA LYS A 101 11.22 -5.00 13.30
C LYS A 101 11.98 -4.82 11.99
N PHE A 102 11.58 -5.55 10.95
CA PHE A 102 12.15 -5.42 9.62
C PHE A 102 11.89 -4.02 9.03
N LEU A 103 10.65 -3.54 9.11
CA LEU A 103 10.29 -2.20 8.62
C LEU A 103 11.15 -1.11 9.28
N MET A 104 11.31 -1.15 10.61
CA MET A 104 12.15 -0.18 11.32
C MET A 104 13.62 -0.27 10.92
N ALA A 105 14.13 -1.47 10.67
CA ALA A 105 15.51 -1.66 10.17
C ALA A 105 15.69 -1.08 8.76
N VAL A 106 14.70 -1.26 7.87
CA VAL A 106 14.70 -0.68 6.53
C VAL A 106 14.67 0.85 6.60
N LEU A 107 13.80 1.44 7.41
CA LEU A 107 13.72 2.89 7.59
C LEU A 107 15.04 3.49 8.08
N ARG A 108 15.74 2.81 9.01
CA ARG A 108 17.09 3.23 9.43
C ARG A 108 18.08 3.22 8.28
N LYS A 109 18.09 2.15 7.49
CA LYS A 109 18.95 2.05 6.30
C LYS A 109 18.63 3.09 5.22
N MET A 110 17.39 3.49 5.11
CA MET A 110 16.96 4.59 4.23
C MET A 110 17.32 5.98 4.75
N GLY A 111 17.91 6.09 5.95
CA GLY A 111 18.35 7.36 6.53
C GLY A 111 17.27 8.12 7.32
N PHE A 112 16.16 7.47 7.68
CA PHE A 112 15.19 8.09 8.58
C PHE A 112 15.78 8.24 9.99
N GLY A 113 15.68 9.45 10.55
CA GLY A 113 16.22 9.75 11.88
C GLY A 113 15.46 9.02 13.01
N GLU A 114 16.14 8.76 14.12
CA GLU A 114 15.59 8.03 15.27
C GLU A 114 14.28 8.62 15.83
N LYS A 115 14.06 9.93 15.67
CA LYS A 115 12.78 10.58 16.04
C LYS A 115 11.57 10.10 15.21
N TRP A 116 11.82 9.52 14.05
CA TRP A 116 10.80 8.94 13.17
C TRP A 116 10.57 7.45 13.44
N ILE A 117 11.55 6.79 14.03
CA ILE A 117 11.60 5.33 14.20
C ILE A 117 11.14 4.92 15.61
N LYS A 118 11.13 5.85 16.56
CA LYS A 118 10.56 5.67 17.91
C LYS A 118 9.08 5.99 17.96
#